data_d30f119b13bdbc33c50f8d51dc4c21fa
#
_entry.id   d30f119b13bdbc33c50f8d51dc4c21fa
#
_cell.length_a   1.000
_cell.length_b   1.000
_cell.length_c   1.000
_cell.angle_alpha   90.00
_cell.angle_beta   90.00
_cell.angle_gamma   90.00
#
_symmetry.space_group_name_H-M   'P 1'
#
loop_
_entity.id
_entity.type
_entity.pdbx_description
1 polymer ?
#
loop_
_entity_poly.entity_id
_entity_poly.type
_entity_poly.pdbx_seq_one_letter_code
_entity_poly.pdbx_strand_id
1 'polypeptide(L)'
;MKRYLPLAALCILAFATFSFAQDPTASPSPSPKPKPRLSKAALLKKLQASETTLWNAWKDKDAKPFNSWLTPDAVMVGGTGVAGKKDVASAMASMPCEVKSFTLSDWKLTMIDVDHAFLTYKGMADGSCAGKPIPPVWASSVWVNRKGKWMAFSHQETNIETP
;
A
#
# COMPACT_ATOMS: atom_id res chain seq x y z
N MET A 1 -63.30 49.63 16.43
CA MET A 1 -63.29 50.60 15.31
C MET A 1 -61.99 51.40 15.44
N LYS A 2 -61.03 51.16 14.57
CA LYS A 2 -59.96 52.09 14.22
C LYS A 2 -59.27 51.52 12.97
N ARG A 3 -59.50 52.17 11.82
CA ARG A 3 -58.95 51.88 10.53
C ARG A 3 -57.56 52.51 10.49
N TYR A 4 -56.52 51.76 10.06
CA TYR A 4 -55.25 52.33 9.63
C TYR A 4 -54.96 51.89 8.20
N LEU A 5 -54.78 52.85 7.30
CA LEU A 5 -54.39 52.73 5.92
C LEU A 5 -52.90 52.29 5.82
N PRO A 6 -52.53 51.54 4.80
CA PRO A 6 -51.13 51.22 4.56
C PRO A 6 -50.43 52.32 3.73
N LEU A 7 -49.25 52.70 4.20
CA LEU A 7 -48.31 53.54 3.45
C LEU A 7 -47.55 52.66 2.48
N ALA A 8 -47.70 52.88 1.19
CA ALA A 8 -46.92 52.23 0.15
C ALA A 8 -45.54 52.88 0.08
N ALA A 9 -44.50 52.13 0.46
CA ALA A 9 -43.11 52.52 0.23
C ALA A 9 -42.63 51.94 -1.11
N LEU A 10 -42.37 52.80 -2.04
CA LEU A 10 -41.84 52.50 -3.37
C LEU A 10 -40.32 52.27 -3.26
N CYS A 11 -39.87 50.99 -3.22
CA CYS A 11 -38.44 50.66 -3.31
C CYS A 11 -38.01 50.63 -4.78
N ILE A 12 -37.23 51.62 -5.17
CA ILE A 12 -36.53 51.65 -6.47
C ILE A 12 -35.31 50.71 -6.35
N LEU A 13 -35.38 49.55 -7.00
CA LEU A 13 -34.24 48.61 -7.13
C LEU A 13 -33.33 49.13 -8.26
N ALA A 14 -32.20 49.71 -7.89
CA ALA A 14 -31.11 49.97 -8.80
C ALA A 14 -30.36 48.64 -9.10
N PHE A 15 -30.56 48.10 -10.31
CA PHE A 15 -29.75 46.98 -10.80
C PHE A 15 -28.37 47.50 -11.18
N ALA A 16 -27.39 47.26 -10.33
CA ALA A 16 -25.97 47.38 -10.67
C ALA A 16 -25.56 46.19 -11.53
N THR A 17 -25.40 46.40 -12.84
CA THR A 17 -24.83 45.38 -13.74
C THR A 17 -23.32 45.24 -13.46
N PHE A 18 -22.95 44.24 -12.72
CA PHE A 18 -21.54 43.81 -12.61
C PHE A 18 -21.13 43.14 -13.93
N SER A 19 -20.45 43.87 -14.79
CA SER A 19 -19.73 43.30 -15.93
C SER A 19 -18.51 42.56 -15.41
N PHE A 20 -18.58 41.23 -15.33
CA PHE A 20 -17.40 40.41 -15.15
C PHE A 20 -16.57 40.51 -16.44
N ALA A 21 -15.49 41.24 -16.40
CA ALA A 21 -14.43 41.14 -17.39
C ALA A 21 -13.82 39.74 -17.28
N GLN A 22 -14.14 38.86 -18.22
CA GLN A 22 -13.45 37.59 -18.38
C GLN A 22 -12.05 37.89 -18.91
N ASP A 23 -11.04 37.62 -18.10
CA ASP A 23 -9.63 37.67 -18.48
C ASP A 23 -9.34 36.49 -19.44
N PRO A 24 -9.03 36.72 -20.73
CA PRO A 24 -8.99 35.66 -21.73
C PRO A 24 -7.64 34.93 -21.83
N THR A 25 -6.78 34.97 -20.81
CA THR A 25 -5.40 34.46 -20.93
C THR A 25 -4.93 33.54 -19.80
N ALA A 26 -5.80 32.66 -19.29
CA ALA A 26 -5.30 31.49 -18.56
C ALA A 26 -5.12 30.33 -19.56
N SER A 27 -3.97 30.30 -20.23
CA SER A 27 -3.56 29.12 -21.00
C SER A 27 -3.55 27.90 -20.06
N PRO A 28 -4.24 26.78 -20.36
CA PRO A 28 -4.24 25.62 -19.49
C PRO A 28 -2.81 25.12 -19.31
N SER A 29 -2.34 25.13 -18.06
CA SER A 29 -1.05 24.56 -17.68
C SER A 29 -1.00 23.11 -18.19
N PRO A 30 0.05 22.69 -18.92
CA PRO A 30 0.12 21.35 -19.48
C PRO A 30 0.02 20.33 -18.35
N SER A 31 -0.99 19.46 -18.42
CA SER A 31 -1.12 18.33 -17.48
C SER A 31 0.16 17.52 -17.47
N PRO A 32 0.71 17.17 -16.29
CA PRO A 32 1.93 16.40 -16.20
C PRO A 32 1.76 15.08 -16.96
N LYS A 33 2.69 14.78 -17.90
CA LYS A 33 2.69 13.53 -18.65
C LYS A 33 2.72 12.35 -17.69
N PRO A 34 1.83 11.33 -17.86
CA PRO A 34 1.86 10.13 -17.03
C PRO A 34 3.25 9.50 -17.07
N LYS A 35 3.80 9.16 -15.91
CA LYS A 35 5.08 8.43 -15.85
C LYS A 35 4.93 7.08 -16.56
N PRO A 36 5.94 6.63 -17.35
CA PRO A 36 5.91 5.32 -18.00
C PRO A 36 5.65 4.23 -16.96
N ARG A 37 4.68 3.36 -17.24
CA ARG A 37 4.38 2.20 -16.40
C ARG A 37 5.38 1.08 -16.64
N LEU A 38 5.74 0.36 -15.59
CA LEU A 38 6.57 -0.84 -15.72
C LEU A 38 5.81 -1.91 -16.51
N SER A 39 6.49 -2.66 -17.34
CA SER A 39 5.95 -3.89 -17.90
C SER A 39 5.70 -4.91 -16.76
N LYS A 40 4.81 -5.88 -16.99
CA LYS A 40 4.54 -6.95 -16.00
C LYS A 40 5.82 -7.68 -15.57
N ALA A 41 6.73 -7.97 -16.52
CA ALA A 41 8.00 -8.62 -16.21
C ALA A 41 8.92 -7.74 -15.37
N ALA A 42 9.01 -6.44 -15.68
CA ALA A 42 9.80 -5.49 -14.88
C ALA A 42 9.22 -5.29 -13.48
N LEU A 43 7.88 -5.26 -13.36
CA LEU A 43 7.22 -5.20 -12.07
C LEU A 43 7.48 -6.47 -11.25
N LEU A 44 7.33 -7.65 -11.84
CA LEU A 44 7.64 -8.92 -11.14
C LEU A 44 9.07 -8.88 -10.57
N LYS A 45 10.06 -8.55 -11.39
CA LYS A 45 11.46 -8.45 -10.93
C LYS A 45 11.62 -7.45 -9.78
N LYS A 46 10.94 -6.32 -9.85
CA LYS A 46 10.95 -5.31 -8.78
C LYS A 46 10.35 -5.85 -7.49
N LEU A 47 9.19 -6.50 -7.55
CA LEU A 47 8.51 -7.03 -6.37
C LEU A 47 9.26 -8.22 -5.76
N GLN A 48 9.88 -9.08 -6.57
CA GLN A 48 10.79 -10.12 -6.10
C GLN A 48 11.94 -9.54 -5.27
N ALA A 49 12.58 -8.47 -5.75
CA ALA A 49 13.65 -7.81 -5.01
C ALA A 49 13.13 -7.19 -3.69
N SER A 50 11.92 -6.65 -3.69
CA SER A 50 11.30 -6.08 -2.49
C SER A 50 10.98 -7.17 -1.44
N GLU A 51 10.41 -8.30 -1.86
CA GLU A 51 10.18 -9.45 -0.97
C GLU A 51 11.50 -9.99 -0.41
N THR A 52 12.50 -10.17 -1.26
CA THR A 52 13.83 -10.59 -0.81
C THR A 52 14.41 -9.65 0.25
N THR A 53 14.18 -8.34 0.12
CA THR A 53 14.57 -7.35 1.12
C THR A 53 13.84 -7.57 2.45
N LEU A 54 12.54 -7.86 2.42
CA LEU A 54 11.76 -8.13 3.64
C LEU A 54 12.16 -9.47 4.30
N TRP A 55 12.45 -10.50 3.50
CA TRP A 55 12.96 -11.78 4.01
C TRP A 55 14.35 -11.64 4.63
N ASN A 56 15.25 -10.84 4.03
CA ASN A 56 16.54 -10.52 4.66
C ASN A 56 16.33 -9.75 5.97
N ALA A 57 15.42 -8.79 6.00
CA ALA A 57 15.10 -8.04 7.20
C ALA A 57 14.55 -8.94 8.33
N TRP A 58 13.72 -9.91 7.99
CA TRP A 58 13.28 -10.95 8.94
C TRP A 58 14.44 -11.79 9.44
N LYS A 59 15.31 -12.30 8.56
CA LYS A 59 16.49 -13.07 8.90
C LYS A 59 17.42 -12.28 9.82
N ASP A 60 17.64 -11.01 9.53
CA ASP A 60 18.59 -10.15 10.25
C ASP A 60 17.94 -9.41 11.45
N LYS A 61 16.64 -9.67 11.73
CA LYS A 61 15.84 -9.03 12.80
C LYS A 61 15.82 -7.48 12.68
N ASP A 62 15.85 -6.95 11.43
CA ASP A 62 15.86 -5.52 11.15
C ASP A 62 14.46 -4.98 10.86
N ALA A 63 13.94 -4.14 11.74
CA ALA A 63 12.63 -3.52 11.58
C ALA A 63 12.57 -2.42 10.49
N LYS A 64 13.70 -1.86 10.05
CA LYS A 64 13.74 -0.70 9.14
C LYS A 64 13.10 -0.97 7.78
N PRO A 65 13.37 -2.09 7.08
CA PRO A 65 12.71 -2.40 5.83
C PRO A 65 11.20 -2.55 5.98
N PHE A 66 10.69 -3.16 7.06
CA PHE A 66 9.24 -3.24 7.32
C PHE A 66 8.62 -1.85 7.45
N ASN A 67 9.27 -0.92 8.14
CA ASN A 67 8.83 0.47 8.23
C ASN A 67 8.85 1.21 6.88
N SER A 68 9.70 0.82 5.96
CA SER A 68 9.88 1.49 4.66
C SER A 68 9.00 0.92 3.56
N TRP A 69 8.76 -0.40 3.57
CA TRP A 69 8.10 -1.12 2.48
C TRP A 69 6.63 -1.46 2.76
N LEU A 70 6.19 -1.49 4.02
CA LEU A 70 4.78 -1.71 4.35
C LEU A 70 3.99 -0.40 4.28
N THR A 71 2.77 -0.46 3.77
CA THR A 71 1.83 0.68 3.85
C THR A 71 1.48 0.99 5.30
N PRO A 72 1.05 2.22 5.65
CA PRO A 72 0.62 2.54 7.03
C PRO A 72 -0.52 1.65 7.55
N ASP A 73 -1.37 1.21 6.65
CA ASP A 73 -2.55 0.36 6.85
C ASP A 73 -2.31 -1.11 6.47
N ALA A 74 -1.05 -1.55 6.44
CA ALA A 74 -0.69 -2.92 6.10
C ALA A 74 -1.27 -3.93 7.10
N VAL A 75 -1.65 -5.10 6.57
CA VAL A 75 -2.20 -6.24 7.32
C VAL A 75 -1.37 -7.48 7.02
N MET A 76 -0.80 -8.06 8.07
CA MET A 76 -0.06 -9.32 8.00
C MET A 76 -0.89 -10.41 8.68
N VAL A 77 -1.09 -11.53 8.00
CA VAL A 77 -1.85 -12.66 8.52
C VAL A 77 -0.91 -13.85 8.73
N GLY A 78 -0.81 -14.34 9.92
CA GLY A 78 0.02 -15.49 10.28
C GLY A 78 -0.71 -16.48 11.18
N GLY A 79 -0.06 -17.56 11.54
CA GLY A 79 -0.64 -18.61 12.40
C GLY A 79 -1.03 -18.14 13.80
N THR A 80 -0.51 -17.00 14.26
CA THR A 80 -0.83 -16.40 15.56
C THR A 80 -1.90 -15.31 15.49
N GLY A 81 -2.38 -14.97 14.29
CA GLY A 81 -3.42 -13.96 14.10
C GLY A 81 -3.08 -12.89 13.08
N VAL A 82 -3.64 -11.71 13.27
CA VAL A 82 -3.51 -10.55 12.37
C VAL A 82 -2.71 -9.45 13.06
N ALA A 83 -1.70 -8.93 12.37
CA ALA A 83 -0.83 -7.87 12.88
C ALA A 83 -0.77 -6.70 11.91
N GLY A 84 -0.72 -5.47 12.43
CA GLY A 84 -0.47 -4.27 11.66
C GLY A 84 1.02 -3.97 11.50
N LYS A 85 1.36 -3.00 10.65
CA LYS A 85 2.75 -2.57 10.40
C LYS A 85 3.55 -2.32 11.67
N LYS A 86 2.97 -1.61 12.66
CA LYS A 86 3.67 -1.28 13.91
C LYS A 86 4.01 -2.52 14.71
N ASP A 87 3.07 -3.46 14.79
CA ASP A 87 3.24 -4.68 15.56
C ASP A 87 4.32 -5.57 14.95
N VAL A 88 4.30 -5.72 13.61
CA VAL A 88 5.33 -6.47 12.87
C VAL A 88 6.71 -5.86 13.08
N ALA A 89 6.86 -4.54 12.91
CA ALA A 89 8.14 -3.87 13.09
C ALA A 89 8.65 -3.97 14.54
N SER A 90 7.76 -3.87 15.52
CA SER A 90 8.12 -3.99 16.93
C SER A 90 8.55 -5.42 17.31
N ALA A 91 7.91 -6.42 16.71
CA ALA A 91 8.20 -7.82 16.99
C ALA A 91 9.54 -8.29 16.41
N MET A 92 10.11 -7.62 15.39
CA MET A 92 11.30 -8.10 14.69
C MET A 92 12.48 -8.34 15.62
N ALA A 93 12.82 -7.41 16.51
CA ALA A 93 13.98 -7.52 17.39
C ALA A 93 13.86 -8.64 18.43
N SER A 94 12.63 -9.00 18.84
CA SER A 94 12.33 -10.01 19.85
C SER A 94 11.87 -11.35 19.28
N MET A 95 11.84 -11.49 17.96
CA MET A 95 11.37 -12.71 17.30
C MET A 95 12.26 -13.91 17.65
N PRO A 96 11.67 -15.01 18.18
CA PRO A 96 12.43 -16.17 18.63
C PRO A 96 12.84 -17.08 17.46
N CYS A 97 13.26 -16.48 16.35
CA CYS A 97 13.71 -17.20 15.16
C CYS A 97 15.20 -16.99 14.92
N GLU A 98 15.88 -18.06 14.55
CA GLU A 98 17.27 -18.07 14.10
C GLU A 98 17.29 -18.59 12.66
N VAL A 99 17.52 -17.71 11.70
CA VAL A 99 17.48 -18.01 10.26
C VAL A 99 18.88 -17.91 9.69
N LYS A 100 19.39 -19.00 9.13
CA LYS A 100 20.73 -19.06 8.49
C LYS A 100 20.64 -18.61 7.03
N SER A 101 19.69 -19.16 6.30
CA SER A 101 19.49 -18.89 4.89
C SER A 101 18.03 -19.08 4.50
N PHE A 102 17.65 -18.56 3.34
CA PHE A 102 16.34 -18.82 2.75
C PHE A 102 16.41 -18.86 1.22
N THR A 103 15.41 -19.48 0.62
CA THR A 103 15.21 -19.53 -0.85
C THR A 103 13.77 -19.15 -1.16
N LEU A 104 13.58 -18.30 -2.18
CA LEU A 104 12.28 -17.90 -2.68
C LEU A 104 12.13 -18.35 -4.14
N SER A 105 11.07 -19.10 -4.44
CA SER A 105 10.85 -19.72 -5.75
C SER A 105 9.38 -19.68 -6.17
N ASP A 106 9.05 -20.23 -7.33
CA ASP A 106 7.69 -20.42 -7.84
C ASP A 106 6.85 -19.13 -7.91
N TRP A 107 7.50 -18.05 -8.31
CA TRP A 107 6.93 -16.72 -8.35
C TRP A 107 5.82 -16.57 -9.40
N LYS A 108 4.67 -16.04 -8.98
CA LYS A 108 3.58 -15.68 -9.87
C LYS A 108 3.03 -14.30 -9.55
N LEU A 109 3.00 -13.42 -10.56
CA LEU A 109 2.41 -12.09 -10.45
C LEU A 109 1.07 -12.05 -11.17
N THR A 110 0.02 -11.65 -10.47
CA THR A 110 -1.30 -11.36 -11.02
C THR A 110 -1.60 -9.87 -10.79
N MET A 111 -1.87 -9.13 -11.87
CA MET A 111 -2.36 -7.76 -11.74
C MET A 111 -3.84 -7.78 -11.37
N ILE A 112 -4.20 -7.11 -10.30
CA ILE A 112 -5.59 -6.88 -9.92
C ILE A 112 -6.11 -5.71 -10.77
N ASP A 113 -5.33 -4.63 -10.81
CA ASP A 113 -5.52 -3.48 -11.68
C ASP A 113 -4.18 -2.79 -11.94
N VAL A 114 -4.21 -1.52 -12.35
CA VAL A 114 -3.00 -0.76 -12.73
C VAL A 114 -2.10 -0.42 -11.54
N ASP A 115 -2.66 -0.36 -10.35
CA ASP A 115 -1.98 0.05 -9.12
C ASP A 115 -2.01 -1.03 -8.02
N HIS A 116 -2.62 -2.20 -8.29
CA HIS A 116 -2.68 -3.32 -7.36
C HIS A 116 -2.19 -4.61 -8.00
N ALA A 117 -1.31 -5.30 -7.31
CA ALA A 117 -0.72 -6.56 -7.75
C ALA A 117 -0.77 -7.60 -6.64
N PHE A 118 -1.10 -8.85 -7.03
CA PHE A 118 -1.06 -10.01 -6.16
C PHE A 118 0.14 -10.87 -6.55
N LEU A 119 1.03 -11.10 -5.61
CA LEU A 119 2.25 -11.88 -5.79
C LEU A 119 2.16 -13.14 -4.94
N THR A 120 2.42 -14.30 -5.52
CA THR A 120 2.55 -15.56 -4.79
C THR A 120 3.91 -16.17 -5.04
N TYR A 121 4.44 -16.89 -4.06
CA TYR A 121 5.72 -17.57 -4.15
C TYR A 121 5.87 -18.63 -3.06
N LYS A 122 6.85 -19.51 -3.22
CA LYS A 122 7.27 -20.48 -2.21
C LYS A 122 8.47 -19.94 -1.44
N GLY A 123 8.40 -19.96 -0.12
CA GLY A 123 9.50 -19.65 0.78
C GLY A 123 10.01 -20.92 1.50
N MET A 124 11.32 -21.05 1.58
CA MET A 124 11.98 -22.11 2.37
C MET A 124 13.11 -21.45 3.17
N ALA A 125 13.23 -21.76 4.46
CA ALA A 125 14.29 -21.25 5.30
C ALA A 125 15.00 -22.39 6.05
N ASP A 126 16.32 -22.31 6.13
CA ASP A 126 17.12 -23.11 7.07
C ASP A 126 17.23 -22.34 8.39
N GLY A 127 16.70 -22.90 9.44
CA GLY A 127 16.67 -22.27 10.74
C GLY A 127 15.62 -22.85 11.67
N SER A 128 15.38 -22.17 12.78
CA SER A 128 14.34 -22.53 13.73
C SER A 128 13.64 -21.32 14.31
N CYS A 129 12.36 -21.47 14.68
CA CYS A 129 11.60 -20.50 15.46
C CYS A 129 11.15 -21.15 16.75
N ALA A 130 11.46 -20.56 17.90
CA ALA A 130 11.18 -21.13 19.23
C ALA A 130 11.64 -22.60 19.35
N GLY A 131 12.83 -22.92 18.81
CA GLY A 131 13.42 -24.25 18.84
C GLY A 131 12.85 -25.28 17.87
N LYS A 132 11.85 -24.92 17.06
CA LYS A 132 11.25 -25.78 16.04
C LYS A 132 11.79 -25.42 14.65
N PRO A 133 12.07 -26.39 13.76
CA PRO A 133 12.43 -26.11 12.38
C PRO A 133 11.39 -25.21 11.70
N ILE A 134 11.84 -24.30 10.83
CA ILE A 134 10.95 -23.43 10.06
C ILE A 134 10.37 -24.26 8.92
N PRO A 135 9.04 -24.43 8.85
CA PRO A 135 8.41 -25.16 7.74
C PRO A 135 8.50 -24.37 6.45
N PRO A 136 8.52 -25.02 5.28
CA PRO A 136 8.32 -24.32 4.02
C PRO A 136 6.92 -23.75 3.95
N VAL A 137 6.78 -22.63 3.23
CA VAL A 137 5.51 -21.90 3.14
C VAL A 137 5.13 -21.57 1.69
N TRP A 138 3.82 -21.54 1.40
CA TRP A 138 3.29 -20.73 0.33
C TRP A 138 2.97 -19.35 0.89
N ALA A 139 3.56 -18.34 0.28
CA ALA A 139 3.37 -16.96 0.64
C ALA A 139 2.56 -16.21 -0.41
N SER A 140 1.78 -15.26 0.03
CA SER A 140 1.05 -14.32 -0.82
C SER A 140 1.14 -12.91 -0.29
N SER A 141 1.32 -11.95 -1.21
CA SER A 141 1.38 -10.53 -0.87
C SER A 141 0.54 -9.70 -1.83
N VAL A 142 -0.20 -8.75 -1.29
CA VAL A 142 -0.83 -7.68 -2.07
C VAL A 142 0.08 -6.47 -2.04
N TRP A 143 0.51 -6.04 -3.21
CA TRP A 143 1.31 -4.85 -3.42
C TRP A 143 0.46 -3.74 -4.03
N VAL A 144 0.61 -2.52 -3.52
CA VAL A 144 -0.12 -1.33 -3.99
C VAL A 144 0.86 -0.24 -4.42
N ASN A 145 0.55 0.41 -5.52
CA ASN A 145 1.30 1.55 -6.02
C ASN A 145 0.69 2.84 -5.48
N ARG A 146 1.35 3.46 -4.52
CA ARG A 146 0.94 4.77 -3.99
C ARG A 146 1.91 5.84 -4.47
N LYS A 147 1.45 6.71 -5.38
CA LYS A 147 2.24 7.83 -5.93
C LYS A 147 3.55 7.38 -6.61
N GLY A 148 3.52 6.24 -7.32
CA GLY A 148 4.68 5.69 -8.02
C GLY A 148 5.60 4.80 -7.17
N LYS A 149 5.29 4.59 -5.90
CA LYS A 149 6.01 3.66 -5.01
C LYS A 149 5.15 2.42 -4.74
N TRP A 150 5.66 1.24 -5.10
CA TRP A 150 5.06 -0.03 -4.74
C TRP A 150 5.38 -0.36 -3.28
N MET A 151 4.35 -0.67 -2.50
CA MET A 151 4.43 -1.00 -1.07
C MET A 151 3.56 -2.21 -0.78
N ALA A 152 3.98 -3.05 0.15
CA ALA A 152 3.18 -4.20 0.58
C ALA A 152 2.01 -3.73 1.46
N PHE A 153 0.81 -4.09 1.04
CA PHE A 153 -0.44 -3.82 1.76
C PHE A 153 -0.84 -5.01 2.63
N SER A 154 -0.65 -6.23 2.11
CA SER A 154 -0.95 -7.44 2.87
C SER A 154 0.07 -8.52 2.57
N HIS A 155 0.34 -9.35 3.57
CA HIS A 155 1.13 -10.58 3.44
C HIS A 155 0.52 -11.68 4.26
N GLN A 156 0.55 -12.90 3.72
CA GLN A 156 0.09 -14.11 4.39
C GLN A 156 0.99 -15.28 4.03
N GLU A 157 1.21 -16.17 4.99
CA GLU A 157 1.92 -17.42 4.80
C GLU A 157 1.06 -18.62 5.25
N THR A 158 1.19 -19.72 4.53
CA THR A 158 0.58 -21.01 4.85
C THR A 158 1.65 -22.08 4.79
N ASN A 159 1.79 -22.86 5.86
CA ASN A 159 2.75 -23.96 5.91
C ASN A 159 2.43 -24.98 4.81
N ILE A 160 3.48 -25.49 4.17
CA ILE A 160 3.37 -26.61 3.25
C ILE A 160 3.49 -27.88 4.11
N GLU A 161 2.40 -28.63 4.18
CA GLU A 161 2.42 -29.93 4.81
C GLU A 161 3.20 -30.91 3.93
N THR A 162 4.18 -31.59 4.52
CA THR A 162 4.85 -32.74 3.90
C THR A 162 4.01 -33.97 4.20
N PRO A 163 3.59 -34.73 3.18
CA PRO A 163 2.84 -35.96 3.38
C PRO A 163 3.60 -37.01 4.18
#